data_5fe9b7e69c28e1d1b593b7aca382d5e7
#
_entry.id   5fe9b7e69c28e1d1b593b7aca382d5e7
#
_cell.length_a   1.000
_cell.length_b   1.000
_cell.length_c   1.000
_cell.angle_alpha   90.00
_cell.angle_beta   90.00
_cell.angle_gamma   90.00
#
_symmetry.space_group_name_H-M   'P 1'
#
loop_
_entity.id
_entity.type
_entity.pdbx_description
1 polymer ?
#
loop_
_entity_poly.entity_id
_entity_poly.type
_entity_poly.pdbx_seq_one_letter_code
_entity_poly.pdbx_strand_id
1 'polypeptide(L)'
;MKIFRTYISYIAALLSAATAVLSCSKGDYDVMPDMEGTITERSILITGYVSNMEGQALEDITITFKAYPKDDVNAAPISTDTAYSNSKGTFSIMADGAEMDLICLVNAEDPDGIYESQSQQIFVSWKGVSFDAYNNQYIVNDCSFVLNRK
;
A
#
# COMPACT_ATOMS: atom_id res chain seq x y z
N MET A 1 -35.30 49.88 28.95
CA MET A 1 -35.51 49.93 27.48
C MET A 1 -34.27 49.60 26.62
N LYS A 2 -33.06 49.59 27.16
CA LYS A 2 -31.84 49.20 26.39
C LYS A 2 -31.60 47.68 26.29
N ILE A 3 -32.07 46.89 27.24
CA ILE A 3 -31.86 45.43 27.29
C ILE A 3 -32.71 44.70 26.23
N PHE A 4 -33.89 45.18 25.95
CA PHE A 4 -34.80 44.58 24.97
C PHE A 4 -34.29 44.68 23.52
N ARG A 5 -33.56 45.76 23.18
CA ARG A 5 -32.98 45.95 21.84
C ARG A 5 -31.83 45.00 21.56
N THR A 6 -31.07 44.64 22.59
CA THR A 6 -29.92 43.73 22.45
C THR A 6 -30.38 42.30 22.21
N TYR A 7 -31.47 41.85 22.86
CA TYR A 7 -32.02 40.52 22.66
C TYR A 7 -32.64 40.32 21.27
N ILE A 8 -33.30 41.33 20.73
CA ILE A 8 -33.87 41.25 19.37
C ILE A 8 -32.76 41.17 18.33
N SER A 9 -31.61 41.82 18.53
CA SER A 9 -30.46 41.76 17.65
C SER A 9 -29.82 40.36 17.63
N TYR A 10 -29.75 39.68 18.77
CA TYR A 10 -29.23 38.32 18.88
C TYR A 10 -30.15 37.28 18.24
N ILE A 11 -31.47 37.44 18.40
CA ILE A 11 -32.45 36.54 17.79
C ILE A 11 -32.46 36.69 16.27
N ALA A 12 -32.30 37.91 15.75
CA ALA A 12 -32.19 38.14 14.31
C ALA A 12 -30.90 37.58 13.72
N ALA A 13 -29.79 37.63 14.45
CA ALA A 13 -28.52 37.02 14.01
C ALA A 13 -28.55 35.48 14.03
N LEU A 14 -29.27 34.88 15.01
CA LEU A 14 -29.43 33.43 15.08
C LEU A 14 -30.38 32.88 14.00
N LEU A 15 -31.42 33.65 13.62
CA LEU A 15 -32.31 33.26 12.53
C LEU A 15 -31.66 33.41 11.17
N SER A 16 -30.73 34.35 10.98
CA SER A 16 -30.02 34.49 9.71
C SER A 16 -28.94 33.40 9.49
N ALA A 17 -28.39 32.85 10.59
CA ALA A 17 -27.46 31.71 10.51
C ALA A 17 -28.19 30.38 10.20
N ALA A 18 -29.44 30.22 10.60
CA ALA A 18 -30.23 29.01 10.35
C ALA A 18 -30.76 28.90 8.89
N THR A 19 -30.90 30.02 8.19
CA THR A 19 -31.38 30.01 6.82
C THR A 19 -30.28 29.70 5.81
N ALA A 20 -29.00 29.80 6.18
CA ALA A 20 -27.89 29.45 5.29
C ALA A 20 -27.67 27.92 5.17
N VAL A 21 -28.27 27.11 6.05
CA VAL A 21 -28.11 25.63 6.04
C VAL A 21 -29.23 24.91 5.29
N LEU A 22 -30.31 25.61 4.94
CA LEU A 22 -31.46 25.05 4.22
C LEU A 22 -31.49 25.36 2.72
N SER A 23 -30.42 25.97 2.19
CA SER A 23 -30.19 26.12 0.75
C SER A 23 -29.36 25.00 0.15
N CYS A 24 -29.29 23.85 0.79
CA CYS A 24 -28.81 22.66 0.14
C CYS A 24 -29.97 22.00 -0.62
N SER A 25 -30.10 22.49 -1.85
CA SER A 25 -30.32 21.68 -3.05
C SER A 25 -31.61 20.88 -3.11
N LYS A 26 -32.43 21.31 -3.95
CA LYS A 26 -32.83 20.43 -5.02
C LYS A 26 -31.65 20.37 -6.02
N GLY A 27 -30.65 19.55 -5.68
CA GLY A 27 -29.71 19.09 -6.67
C GLY A 27 -30.51 18.22 -7.62
N ASP A 28 -30.57 18.61 -8.86
CA ASP A 28 -30.74 17.70 -9.96
C ASP A 28 -29.87 16.47 -9.64
N TYR A 29 -30.47 15.30 -9.74
CA TYR A 29 -29.73 14.06 -9.96
C TYR A 29 -29.19 14.15 -11.40
N ASP A 30 -28.36 15.15 -11.65
CA ASP A 30 -27.46 15.10 -12.76
C ASP A 30 -26.61 13.87 -12.52
N VAL A 31 -26.95 12.88 -13.34
CA VAL A 31 -26.10 11.78 -13.75
C VAL A 31 -24.74 11.91 -13.06
N MET A 32 -24.53 11.06 -12.02
CA MET A 32 -23.17 10.86 -11.54
C MET A 32 -22.34 10.77 -12.82
N PRO A 33 -21.33 11.63 -13.03
CA PRO A 33 -20.40 11.36 -14.09
C PRO A 33 -20.03 9.92 -13.86
N ASP A 34 -20.23 9.09 -14.89
CA ASP A 34 -19.70 7.76 -14.86
C ASP A 34 -18.35 7.91 -14.19
N MET A 35 -18.19 7.35 -12.98
CA MET A 35 -16.88 7.11 -12.43
C MET A 35 -16.26 6.11 -13.42
N GLU A 36 -15.89 6.63 -14.58
CA GLU A 36 -14.91 5.96 -15.42
C GLU A 36 -13.73 5.72 -14.51
N GLY A 37 -13.70 4.46 -14.09
CA GLY A 37 -12.82 3.85 -13.18
C GLY A 37 -11.73 4.78 -12.68
N THR A 38 -11.80 5.19 -11.43
CA THR A 38 -10.58 5.40 -10.68
C THR A 38 -9.79 4.14 -10.95
N ILE A 39 -8.80 4.21 -11.84
CA ILE A 39 -7.83 3.15 -12.02
C ILE A 39 -7.20 3.06 -10.65
N THR A 40 -7.71 2.14 -9.83
CA THR A 40 -7.13 1.89 -8.52
C THR A 40 -5.80 1.26 -8.88
N GLU A 41 -4.72 2.02 -8.69
CA GLU A 41 -3.38 1.57 -8.98
C GLU A 41 -3.20 0.23 -8.29
N ARG A 42 -2.77 -0.76 -9.05
CA ARG A 42 -2.51 -2.09 -8.50
C ARG A 42 -1.30 -2.01 -7.60
N SER A 43 -1.36 -2.69 -6.47
CA SER A 43 -0.25 -2.77 -5.53
C SER A 43 0.10 -4.21 -5.19
N ILE A 44 1.34 -4.42 -4.76
CA ILE A 44 1.86 -5.70 -4.31
C ILE A 44 2.33 -5.53 -2.88
N LEU A 45 1.70 -6.23 -1.95
CA LEU A 45 2.12 -6.29 -0.55
C LEU A 45 2.86 -7.60 -0.31
N ILE A 46 4.10 -7.51 0.12
CA ILE A 46 4.93 -8.66 0.49
C ILE A 46 5.32 -8.50 1.95
N THR A 47 5.01 -9.51 2.75
CA THR A 47 5.46 -9.60 4.14
C THR A 47 6.24 -10.88 4.34
N GLY A 48 7.23 -10.85 5.21
CA GLY A 48 8.06 -12.00 5.48
C GLY A 48 8.91 -11.87 6.72
N TYR A 49 9.78 -12.85 6.87
CA TYR A 49 10.64 -13.00 8.05
C TYR A 49 12.04 -13.42 7.62
N VAL A 50 13.06 -12.87 8.26
CA VAL A 50 14.47 -13.21 8.04
C VAL A 50 15.07 -13.78 9.30
N SER A 51 15.67 -14.97 9.19
CA SER A 51 16.37 -15.64 10.29
C SER A 51 17.70 -16.24 9.81
N ASN A 52 18.53 -16.63 10.76
CA ASN A 52 19.65 -17.52 10.50
C ASN A 52 19.21 -19.00 10.57
N MET A 53 20.14 -19.91 10.32
CA MET A 53 19.92 -21.36 10.36
C MET A 53 19.51 -21.87 11.77
N GLU A 54 19.78 -21.10 12.83
CA GLU A 54 19.41 -21.43 14.20
C GLU A 54 18.01 -20.91 14.57
N GLY A 55 17.31 -20.26 13.62
CA GLY A 55 16.00 -19.67 13.80
C GLY A 55 16.01 -18.32 14.54
N GLN A 56 17.17 -17.71 14.73
CA GLN A 56 17.28 -16.40 15.35
C GLN A 56 16.91 -15.31 14.32
N ALA A 57 16.09 -14.35 14.74
CA ALA A 57 15.74 -13.21 13.92
C ALA A 57 16.98 -12.39 13.53
N LEU A 58 17.03 -11.96 12.27
CA LEU A 58 18.07 -11.07 11.77
C LEU A 58 17.49 -9.68 11.54
N GLU A 59 18.08 -8.68 12.18
CA GLU A 59 17.74 -7.26 12.04
C GLU A 59 18.62 -6.62 10.96
N ASP A 60 18.14 -5.52 10.39
CA ASP A 60 18.83 -4.68 9.39
C ASP A 60 19.24 -5.40 8.09
N ILE A 61 18.63 -6.56 7.80
CA ILE A 61 18.80 -7.20 6.50
C ILE A 61 18.07 -6.38 5.44
N THR A 62 18.78 -6.02 4.37
CA THR A 62 18.24 -5.29 3.25
C THR A 62 17.41 -6.21 2.37
N ILE A 63 16.14 -5.89 2.18
CA ILE A 63 15.24 -6.62 1.31
C ILE A 63 14.97 -5.76 0.08
N THR A 64 15.43 -6.18 -1.08
CA THR A 64 15.17 -5.50 -2.35
C THR A 64 14.11 -6.24 -3.15
N PHE A 65 13.18 -5.47 -3.70
CA PHE A 65 12.12 -5.95 -4.59
C PHE A 65 12.30 -5.38 -5.98
N LYS A 66 12.11 -6.23 -6.99
CA LYS A 66 12.09 -5.83 -8.41
C LYS A 66 11.00 -6.60 -9.13
N ALA A 67 10.12 -5.90 -9.83
CA ALA A 67 9.07 -6.51 -10.64
C ALA A 67 9.38 -6.35 -12.14
N TYR A 68 9.20 -7.42 -12.89
CA TYR A 68 9.42 -7.48 -14.33
C TYR A 68 8.15 -7.97 -15.04
N PRO A 69 7.91 -7.56 -16.30
CA PRO A 69 6.89 -8.19 -17.11
C PRO A 69 7.17 -9.69 -17.21
N LYS A 70 6.13 -10.52 -17.08
CA LYS A 70 6.27 -11.99 -17.18
C LYS A 70 6.94 -12.45 -18.47
N ASP A 71 6.62 -11.76 -19.56
CA ASP A 71 7.05 -12.15 -20.91
C ASP A 71 8.42 -11.56 -21.30
N ASP A 72 8.99 -10.66 -20.48
CA ASP A 72 10.30 -10.06 -20.73
C ASP A 72 11.04 -9.75 -19.41
N VAL A 73 11.67 -10.76 -18.86
CA VAL A 73 12.49 -10.65 -17.63
C VAL A 73 13.83 -9.94 -17.85
N ASN A 74 14.22 -9.67 -19.08
CA ASN A 74 15.42 -8.93 -19.43
C ASN A 74 15.16 -7.42 -19.60
N ALA A 75 13.90 -7.01 -19.57
CA ALA A 75 13.53 -5.61 -19.56
C ALA A 75 14.02 -4.91 -18.27
N ALA A 76 14.00 -3.59 -18.28
CA ALA A 76 14.15 -2.84 -17.03
C ALA A 76 12.98 -3.19 -16.07
N PRO A 77 13.22 -3.26 -14.75
CA PRO A 77 12.15 -3.49 -13.80
C PRO A 77 11.12 -2.35 -13.87
N ILE A 78 9.85 -2.72 -13.87
CA ILE A 78 8.74 -1.75 -13.90
C ILE A 78 8.44 -1.17 -12.52
N SER A 79 8.84 -1.88 -11.46
CA SER A 79 8.72 -1.42 -10.08
C SER A 79 9.91 -1.92 -9.27
N THR A 80 10.41 -1.09 -8.37
CA THR A 80 11.49 -1.42 -7.43
C THR A 80 11.20 -0.80 -6.09
N ASP A 81 11.46 -1.55 -5.02
CA ASP A 81 11.35 -1.04 -3.65
C ASP A 81 12.38 -1.71 -2.74
N THR A 82 12.60 -1.13 -1.56
CA THR A 82 13.57 -1.61 -0.58
C THR A 82 13.00 -1.47 0.82
N ALA A 83 13.11 -2.52 1.62
CA ALA A 83 12.76 -2.52 3.03
C ALA A 83 13.91 -3.12 3.86
N TYR A 84 13.80 -3.03 5.16
CA TYR A 84 14.75 -3.60 6.12
C TYR A 84 14.01 -4.47 7.12
N SER A 85 14.63 -5.58 7.52
CA SER A 85 14.09 -6.40 8.60
C SER A 85 14.27 -5.67 9.95
N ASN A 86 13.25 -5.75 10.78
CA ASN A 86 13.30 -5.17 12.13
C ASN A 86 13.91 -6.15 13.16
N SER A 87 13.99 -5.75 14.42
CA SER A 87 14.54 -6.56 15.53
C SER A 87 13.84 -7.90 15.77
N LYS A 88 12.64 -8.09 15.19
CA LYS A 88 11.94 -9.37 15.18
C LYS A 88 12.18 -10.17 13.89
N GLY A 89 13.05 -9.70 13.01
CA GLY A 89 13.30 -10.28 11.69
C GLY A 89 12.18 -10.05 10.66
N THR A 90 11.12 -9.33 10.98
CA THR A 90 10.00 -9.13 10.07
C THR A 90 10.24 -7.93 9.14
N PHE A 91 9.74 -8.05 7.90
CA PHE A 91 9.75 -6.96 6.93
C PHE A 91 8.43 -6.86 6.18
N SER A 92 8.18 -5.72 5.57
CA SER A 92 7.03 -5.46 4.71
C SER A 92 7.44 -4.54 3.57
N ILE A 93 7.05 -4.89 2.36
CA ILE A 93 7.22 -4.10 1.14
C ILE A 93 5.85 -3.85 0.54
N MET A 94 5.58 -2.62 0.14
CA MET A 94 4.40 -2.26 -0.64
C MET A 94 4.87 -1.57 -1.91
N ALA A 95 4.80 -2.29 -3.02
CA ALA A 95 5.28 -1.83 -4.32
C ALA A 95 4.12 -1.61 -5.29
N ASP A 96 4.36 -0.78 -6.30
CA ASP A 96 3.42 -0.57 -7.38
C ASP A 96 3.31 -1.83 -8.24
N GLY A 97 2.09 -2.16 -8.63
CA GLY A 97 1.79 -3.23 -9.58
C GLY A 97 1.61 -2.69 -11.00
N ALA A 98 1.23 -3.58 -11.90
CA ALA A 98 0.89 -3.25 -13.28
C ALA A 98 -0.34 -4.05 -13.74
N GLU A 99 -0.94 -3.70 -14.86
CA GLU A 99 -2.12 -4.40 -15.38
C GLU A 99 -1.81 -5.78 -16.00
N MET A 100 -0.54 -6.16 -16.05
CA MET A 100 -0.06 -7.44 -16.60
C MET A 100 0.44 -8.36 -15.50
N ASP A 101 0.55 -9.65 -15.81
CA ASP A 101 1.21 -10.62 -14.94
C ASP A 101 2.72 -10.30 -14.82
N LEU A 102 3.25 -10.45 -13.60
CA LEU A 102 4.61 -10.07 -13.26
C LEU A 102 5.42 -11.23 -12.70
N ILE A 103 6.72 -11.16 -12.91
CA ILE A 103 7.73 -11.92 -12.16
C ILE A 103 8.42 -10.94 -11.21
N CYS A 104 8.32 -11.22 -9.91
CA CYS A 104 8.93 -10.41 -8.87
C CYS A 104 10.12 -11.16 -8.28
N LEU A 105 11.25 -10.48 -8.20
CA LEU A 105 12.45 -10.95 -7.51
C LEU A 105 12.55 -10.23 -6.18
N VAL A 106 12.61 -10.99 -5.09
CA VAL A 106 12.85 -10.49 -3.74
C VAL A 106 14.19 -11.03 -3.28
N ASN A 107 15.11 -10.14 -2.94
CA ASN A 107 16.45 -10.49 -2.50
C ASN A 107 16.68 -10.00 -1.09
N ALA A 108 17.18 -10.88 -0.21
CA ALA A 108 17.65 -10.56 1.13
C ALA A 108 19.16 -10.51 1.14
N GLU A 109 19.74 -9.40 1.56
CA GLU A 109 21.19 -9.17 1.62
C GLU A 109 21.58 -8.57 2.97
N ASP A 110 22.57 -9.18 3.59
CA ASP A 110 23.20 -8.66 4.79
C ASP A 110 24.23 -7.58 4.44
N PRO A 111 24.01 -6.31 4.81
CA PRO A 111 24.94 -5.22 4.49
C PRO A 111 26.30 -5.37 5.18
N ASP A 112 26.37 -6.07 6.31
CA ASP A 112 27.61 -6.35 7.00
C ASP A 112 28.40 -7.51 6.39
N GLY A 113 27.77 -8.24 5.48
CA GLY A 113 28.41 -9.34 4.74
C GLY A 113 28.70 -10.58 5.57
N ILE A 114 28.09 -10.74 6.73
CA ILE A 114 28.23 -11.90 7.62
C ILE A 114 27.47 -13.11 7.07
N TYR A 115 26.33 -12.85 6.42
CA TYR A 115 25.44 -13.86 5.85
C TYR A 115 25.47 -13.85 4.32
N GLU A 116 25.18 -15.01 3.72
CA GLU A 116 25.01 -15.14 2.28
C GLU A 116 23.67 -14.55 1.86
N SER A 117 23.64 -13.86 0.71
CA SER A 117 22.39 -13.36 0.15
C SER A 117 21.52 -14.49 -0.37
N GLN A 118 20.20 -14.31 -0.28
CA GLN A 118 19.20 -15.22 -0.85
C GLN A 118 18.20 -14.47 -1.69
N SER A 119 17.71 -15.12 -2.74
CA SER A 119 16.68 -14.57 -3.62
C SER A 119 15.51 -15.53 -3.75
N GLN A 120 14.31 -14.97 -3.81
CA GLN A 120 13.08 -15.68 -4.13
C GLN A 120 12.41 -15.05 -5.35
N GLN A 121 11.80 -15.90 -6.16
CA GLN A 121 10.99 -15.47 -7.30
C GLN A 121 9.52 -15.71 -6.99
N ILE A 122 8.70 -14.68 -7.17
CA ILE A 122 7.25 -14.71 -6.96
C ILE A 122 6.58 -14.42 -8.29
N PHE A 123 5.60 -15.24 -8.64
CA PHE A 123 4.74 -14.99 -9.79
C PHE A 123 3.48 -14.27 -9.34
N VAL A 124 3.27 -13.05 -9.83
CA VAL A 124 2.09 -12.23 -9.55
C VAL A 124 1.13 -12.34 -10.72
N SER A 125 -0.05 -12.91 -10.44
CA SER A 125 -1.17 -12.95 -11.38
C SER A 125 -2.38 -12.29 -10.73
N TRP A 126 -2.96 -11.32 -11.40
CA TRP A 126 -4.13 -10.58 -10.90
C TRP A 126 -5.43 -11.40 -10.96
N LYS A 127 -5.28 -12.73 -10.85
CA LYS A 127 -6.36 -13.72 -10.82
C LYS A 127 -6.04 -14.74 -9.74
N GLY A 128 -7.03 -15.09 -8.93
CA GLY A 128 -6.85 -16.14 -7.91
C GLY A 128 -6.86 -15.64 -6.47
N VAL A 129 -6.48 -16.53 -5.55
CA VAL A 129 -6.66 -16.33 -4.10
C VAL A 129 -5.74 -15.29 -3.46
N SER A 130 -4.60 -15.01 -4.06
CA SER A 130 -3.65 -13.99 -3.55
C SER A 130 -3.98 -12.57 -4.01
N PHE A 131 -4.99 -12.42 -4.87
CA PHE A 131 -5.43 -11.12 -5.35
C PHE A 131 -6.67 -10.66 -4.57
N ASP A 132 -6.51 -9.57 -3.83
CA ASP A 132 -7.62 -8.85 -3.20
C ASP A 132 -8.21 -7.85 -4.20
N ALA A 133 -9.32 -8.24 -4.83
CA ALA A 133 -9.99 -7.43 -5.83
C ALA A 133 -10.61 -6.14 -5.26
N TYR A 134 -10.91 -6.12 -3.96
CA TYR A 134 -11.49 -4.94 -3.30
C TYR A 134 -10.46 -3.82 -3.15
N ASN A 135 -9.24 -4.19 -2.72
CA ASN A 135 -8.13 -3.25 -2.54
C ASN A 135 -7.22 -3.15 -3.78
N ASN A 136 -7.53 -3.92 -4.84
CA ASN A 136 -6.69 -4.05 -6.04
C ASN A 136 -5.23 -4.41 -5.72
N GLN A 137 -5.06 -5.32 -4.76
CA GLN A 137 -3.77 -5.66 -4.15
C GLN A 137 -3.48 -7.16 -4.28
N TYR A 138 -2.25 -7.50 -4.66
CA TYR A 138 -1.73 -8.86 -4.59
C TYR A 138 -0.96 -9.03 -3.27
N ILE A 139 -1.31 -10.04 -2.48
CA ILE A 139 -0.78 -10.23 -1.13
C ILE A 139 0.06 -11.51 -1.05
N VAL A 140 1.29 -11.36 -0.56
CA VAL A 140 2.23 -12.45 -0.26
C VAL A 140 2.63 -12.37 1.21
N ASN A 141 2.17 -13.32 2.02
CA ASN A 141 2.35 -13.28 3.48
C ASN A 141 3.55 -14.09 4.00
N ASP A 142 4.20 -14.91 3.17
CA ASP A 142 5.21 -15.88 3.60
C ASP A 142 6.52 -15.81 2.79
N CYS A 143 6.95 -14.59 2.44
CA CYS A 143 8.25 -14.40 1.79
C CYS A 143 9.37 -14.43 2.83
N SER A 144 9.75 -15.63 3.30
CA SER A 144 10.70 -15.78 4.39
C SER A 144 12.08 -16.25 3.92
N PHE A 145 13.15 -15.75 4.54
CA PHE A 145 14.53 -16.06 4.22
C PHE A 145 15.24 -16.70 5.43
N VAL A 146 16.02 -17.74 5.17
CA VAL A 146 16.91 -18.34 6.17
C VAL A 146 18.35 -18.20 5.66
N LEU A 147 19.07 -17.22 6.19
CA LEU A 147 20.41 -16.87 5.70
C LEU A 147 21.50 -17.75 6.35
N ASN A 148 22.39 -18.25 5.50
CA ASN A 148 23.57 -19.00 5.93
C ASN A 148 24.69 -18.03 6.29
N ARG A 149 25.41 -18.31 7.36
CA ARG A 149 26.63 -17.59 7.70
C ARG A 149 27.74 -17.97 6.70
N LYS A 150 28.49 -16.98 6.24
CA LYS A 150 29.66 -17.17 5.37
C LYS A 150 30.80 -17.84 6.10
#